data_2b2c266321b075d9ed9db2f5c63f08de
#
_entry.id   2b2c266321b075d9ed9db2f5c63f08de
#
_cell.length_a   1.000
_cell.length_b   1.000
_cell.length_c   1.000
_cell.angle_alpha   90.00
_cell.angle_beta   90.00
_cell.angle_gamma   90.00
#
_symmetry.space_group_name_H-M   'P 1'
#
loop_
_entity.id
_entity.type
_entity.pdbx_description
1 polymer ?
#
loop_
_entity_poly.entity_id
_entity_poly.type
_entity_poly.pdbx_seq_one_letter_code
_entity_poly.pdbx_strand_id
1 'polypeptide(L)'
;MAETQFEDFIRSRITELRLKKNVSEHRMSLDLDKSGSYIRSITCGAALPSLRELNNIISYFGITPSEFFAPLDREDTPYAKTCARLRSMSDDDLRKVNTFIDMI
;
A
#
# COMPACT_ATOMS: atom_id res chain seq x y z
N MET A 1 -5.22 -12.16 11.38
CA MET A 1 -5.43 -12.28 9.92
C MET A 1 -4.92 -13.62 9.44
N ALA A 2 -5.67 -14.30 8.62
CA ALA A 2 -5.21 -15.55 8.02
C ALA A 2 -4.09 -15.27 7.01
N GLU A 3 -3.16 -16.21 6.89
CA GLU A 3 -2.03 -16.13 5.98
C GLU A 3 -2.48 -15.84 4.54
N THR A 4 -3.51 -16.56 4.07
CA THR A 4 -4.06 -16.39 2.74
C THR A 4 -4.62 -14.99 2.51
N GLN A 5 -5.27 -14.41 3.52
CA GLN A 5 -5.81 -13.05 3.44
C GLN A 5 -4.70 -12.02 3.26
N PHE A 6 -3.59 -12.19 3.94
CA PHE A 6 -2.45 -11.30 3.81
C PHE A 6 -1.84 -11.37 2.40
N GLU A 7 -1.67 -12.59 1.89
CA GLU A 7 -1.16 -12.80 0.54
C GLU A 7 -2.08 -12.21 -0.53
N ASP A 8 -3.38 -12.41 -0.38
CA ASP A 8 -4.37 -11.85 -1.30
C ASP A 8 -4.36 -10.32 -1.26
N PHE A 9 -4.18 -9.74 -0.07
CA PHE A 9 -4.03 -8.30 0.06
C PHE A 9 -2.86 -7.78 -0.76
N ILE A 10 -1.69 -8.42 -0.64
CA ILE A 10 -0.50 -8.00 -1.36
C ILE A 10 -0.73 -8.04 -2.88
N ARG A 11 -1.31 -9.12 -3.38
CA ARG A 11 -1.63 -9.26 -4.80
C ARG A 11 -2.58 -8.19 -5.30
N SER A 12 -3.65 -7.96 -4.56
CA SER A 12 -4.67 -6.96 -4.90
C SER A 12 -4.11 -5.55 -4.83
N ARG A 13 -3.27 -5.28 -3.83
CA ARG A 13 -2.67 -3.96 -3.64
C ARG A 13 -1.70 -3.61 -4.78
N ILE A 14 -0.89 -4.59 -5.19
CA ILE A 14 0.01 -4.42 -6.32
C ILE A 14 -0.79 -4.10 -7.58
N THR A 15 -1.86 -4.83 -7.83
CA THR A 15 -2.72 -4.61 -8.99
C THR A 15 -3.36 -3.21 -8.96
N GLU A 16 -3.89 -2.80 -7.81
CA GLU A 16 -4.50 -1.48 -7.64
C GLU A 16 -3.51 -0.36 -7.94
N LEU A 17 -2.33 -0.42 -7.34
CA LEU A 17 -1.31 0.61 -7.51
C LEU A 17 -0.75 0.62 -8.93
N ARG A 18 -0.61 -0.55 -9.55
CA ARG A 18 -0.17 -0.67 -10.93
C ARG A 18 -1.17 0.00 -11.89
N LEU A 19 -2.46 -0.24 -11.68
CA LEU A 19 -3.50 0.37 -12.50
C LEU A 19 -3.52 1.89 -12.34
N LYS A 20 -3.32 2.39 -11.12
CA LYS A 20 -3.22 3.83 -10.86
C LYS A 20 -2.02 4.45 -11.57
N LYS A 21 -0.91 3.73 -11.64
CA LYS A 21 0.30 4.18 -12.33
C LYS A 21 0.18 4.03 -13.86
N ASN A 22 -0.83 3.32 -14.31
CA ASN A 22 -1.11 3.09 -15.73
C ASN A 22 0.04 2.37 -16.45
N VAL A 23 0.58 1.32 -15.82
CA VAL A 23 1.60 0.46 -16.43
C VAL A 23 1.10 -0.96 -16.50
N SER A 24 1.57 -1.72 -17.51
CA SER A 24 1.25 -3.12 -17.65
C SER A 24 2.07 -3.97 -16.68
N GLU A 25 1.62 -5.19 -16.40
CA GLU A 25 2.40 -6.15 -15.62
C GLU A 25 3.76 -6.41 -16.25
N HIS A 26 3.78 -6.54 -17.56
CA HIS A 26 5.02 -6.76 -18.29
C HIS A 26 5.99 -5.58 -18.13
N ARG A 27 5.51 -4.36 -18.31
CA ARG A 27 6.34 -3.15 -18.20
C ARG A 27 6.87 -2.99 -16.79
N MET A 28 6.02 -3.17 -15.79
CA MET A 28 6.44 -3.09 -14.40
C MET A 28 7.52 -4.11 -14.07
N SER A 29 7.37 -5.33 -14.59
CA SER A 29 8.37 -6.39 -14.40
C SER A 29 9.74 -5.96 -14.94
N LEU A 30 9.77 -5.42 -16.15
CA LEU A 30 11.01 -4.95 -16.76
C LEU A 30 11.61 -3.77 -16.01
N ASP A 31 10.78 -2.85 -15.54
CA ASP A 31 11.24 -1.70 -14.75
C ASP A 31 11.91 -2.13 -13.45
N LEU A 32 11.52 -3.29 -12.92
CA LEU A 32 12.10 -3.86 -11.71
C LEU A 32 13.31 -4.78 -11.99
N ASP A 33 13.81 -4.78 -13.22
CA ASP A 33 14.91 -5.61 -13.68
C ASP A 33 14.61 -7.12 -13.54
N LYS A 34 13.35 -7.48 -13.74
CA LYS A 34 12.89 -8.88 -13.69
C LYS A 34 12.47 -9.33 -15.08
N SER A 35 12.20 -10.65 -15.20
CA SER A 35 11.61 -11.19 -16.43
C SER A 35 10.23 -10.60 -16.65
N GLY A 36 9.78 -10.56 -17.90
CA GLY A 36 8.50 -9.92 -18.25
C GLY A 36 7.27 -10.54 -17.60
N SER A 37 7.37 -11.75 -17.06
CA SER A 37 6.26 -12.45 -16.39
C SER A 37 6.32 -12.37 -14.87
N TYR A 38 7.25 -11.62 -14.30
CA TYR A 38 7.48 -11.58 -12.86
C TYR A 38 6.24 -11.11 -12.08
N ILE A 39 5.69 -9.97 -12.44
CA ILE A 39 4.51 -9.43 -11.73
C ILE A 39 3.31 -10.34 -11.94
N ARG A 40 3.13 -10.88 -13.14
CA ARG A 40 2.04 -11.82 -13.41
C ARG A 40 2.13 -13.06 -12.52
N SER A 41 3.32 -13.57 -12.26
CA SER A 41 3.50 -14.74 -11.39
C SER A 41 3.03 -14.44 -9.96
N ILE A 42 3.17 -13.19 -9.51
CA ILE A 42 2.68 -12.77 -8.20
C ILE A 42 1.17 -12.60 -8.22
N THR A 43 0.64 -11.86 -9.18
CA THR A 43 -0.79 -11.53 -9.21
C THR A 43 -1.67 -12.73 -9.51
N CYS A 44 -1.18 -13.72 -10.23
CA CYS A 44 -1.94 -14.94 -10.50
C CYS A 44 -1.84 -15.99 -9.38
N GLY A 45 -1.05 -15.72 -8.35
CA GLY A 45 -0.94 -16.62 -7.20
C GLY A 45 0.15 -17.67 -7.29
N ALA A 46 0.96 -17.66 -8.36
CA ALA A 46 2.01 -18.68 -8.55
C ALA A 46 3.22 -18.44 -7.65
N ALA A 47 3.47 -17.19 -7.25
CA ALA A 47 4.64 -16.84 -6.44
C ALA A 47 4.32 -15.69 -5.50
N LEU A 48 5.19 -15.50 -4.51
CA LEU A 48 5.15 -14.34 -3.61
C LEU A 48 6.50 -13.62 -3.72
N PRO A 49 6.52 -12.30 -3.57
CA PRO A 49 7.80 -11.59 -3.52
C PRO A 49 8.51 -11.88 -2.21
N SER A 50 9.84 -11.90 -2.23
CA SER A 50 10.62 -11.86 -1.00
C SER A 50 10.42 -10.50 -0.34
N LEU A 51 10.85 -10.36 0.93
CA LEU A 51 10.78 -9.06 1.62
C LEU A 51 11.55 -7.98 0.87
N ARG A 52 12.72 -8.32 0.31
CA ARG A 52 13.50 -7.37 -0.48
C ARG A 52 12.77 -6.97 -1.75
N GLU A 53 12.19 -7.93 -2.44
CA GLU A 53 11.42 -7.66 -3.65
C GLU A 53 10.19 -6.83 -3.36
N LEU A 54 9.49 -7.12 -2.25
CA LEU A 54 8.33 -6.33 -1.85
C LEU A 54 8.72 -4.88 -1.57
N ASN A 55 9.86 -4.66 -0.90
CA ASN A 55 10.35 -3.31 -0.68
C ASN A 55 10.63 -2.59 -2.00
N ASN A 56 11.19 -3.29 -2.97
CA ASN A 56 11.46 -2.72 -4.30
C ASN A 56 10.15 -2.38 -5.02
N ILE A 57 9.14 -3.21 -4.89
CA ILE A 57 7.81 -2.98 -5.47
C ILE A 57 7.18 -1.72 -4.85
N ILE A 58 7.22 -1.60 -3.53
CA ILE A 58 6.67 -0.44 -2.83
C ILE A 58 7.40 0.83 -3.28
N SER A 59 8.73 0.78 -3.35
CA SER A 59 9.54 1.91 -3.82
C SER A 59 9.23 2.28 -5.27
N TYR A 60 8.95 1.30 -6.11
CA TYR A 60 8.56 1.53 -7.50
C TYR A 60 7.33 2.43 -7.60
N PHE A 61 6.38 2.26 -6.68
CA PHE A 61 5.16 3.08 -6.65
C PHE A 61 5.37 4.45 -6.00
N GLY A 62 6.55 4.71 -5.43
CA GLY A 62 6.85 6.00 -4.82
C GLY A 62 6.11 6.27 -3.52
N ILE A 63 5.72 5.23 -2.81
CA ILE A 63 5.00 5.32 -1.53
C ILE A 63 5.81 4.66 -0.42
N THR A 64 5.41 4.92 0.83
CA THR A 64 6.01 4.29 1.99
C THR A 64 5.37 2.92 2.26
N PRO A 65 6.05 2.03 3.00
CA PRO A 65 5.42 0.78 3.44
C PRO A 65 4.11 1.02 4.21
N SER A 66 4.07 2.06 5.04
CA SER A 66 2.85 2.42 5.78
C SER A 66 1.69 2.75 4.82
N GLU A 67 1.96 3.49 3.77
CA GLU A 67 0.95 3.82 2.76
C GLU A 67 0.51 2.58 1.97
N PHE A 68 1.46 1.68 1.68
CA PHE A 68 1.13 0.44 0.98
C PHE A 68 0.15 -0.41 1.78
N PHE A 69 0.38 -0.55 3.09
CA PHE A 69 -0.45 -1.40 3.95
C PHE A 69 -1.64 -0.68 4.58
N ALA A 70 -1.81 0.62 4.33
CA ALA A 70 -2.89 1.39 4.94
C ALA A 70 -4.29 0.78 4.70
N PRO A 71 -4.65 0.29 3.49
CA PRO A 71 -5.97 -0.31 3.29
C PRO A 71 -6.21 -1.61 4.05
N LEU A 72 -5.17 -2.20 4.65
CA LEU A 72 -5.31 -3.40 5.47
C LEU A 72 -6.02 -3.09 6.78
N ASP A 73 -5.95 -1.86 7.26
CA ASP A 73 -6.67 -1.43 8.45
C ASP A 73 -8.16 -1.37 8.16
N ARG A 74 -8.97 -1.56 9.21
CA ARG A 74 -10.42 -1.54 9.08
C ARG A 74 -10.90 -0.10 8.87
N GLU A 75 -11.31 0.21 7.64
CA GLU A 75 -11.73 1.55 7.26
C GLU A 75 -13.07 1.98 7.87
N ASP A 76 -13.85 1.01 8.36
CA ASP A 76 -15.17 1.24 8.91
C ASP A 76 -15.16 1.64 10.40
N THR A 77 -14.01 1.60 11.05
CA THR A 77 -13.91 1.97 12.46
C THR A 77 -13.72 3.49 12.62
N PRO A 78 -14.23 4.09 13.71
CA PRO A 78 -13.97 5.50 13.98
C PRO A 78 -12.48 5.82 14.05
N TYR A 79 -11.70 4.93 14.62
CA TYR A 79 -10.24 5.11 14.70
C TYR A 79 -9.61 5.19 13.31
N ALA A 80 -9.92 4.25 12.43
CA ALA A 80 -9.36 4.22 11.07
C ALA A 80 -9.75 5.46 10.27
N LYS A 81 -11.03 5.89 10.39
CA LYS A 81 -11.52 7.10 9.73
C LYS A 81 -10.80 8.34 10.21
N THR A 82 -10.59 8.44 11.52
CA THR A 82 -9.88 9.58 12.11
C THR A 82 -8.43 9.61 11.66
N CYS A 83 -7.75 8.47 11.66
CA CYS A 83 -6.38 8.38 11.17
C CYS A 83 -6.26 8.84 9.72
N ALA A 84 -7.18 8.41 8.85
CA ALA A 84 -7.18 8.81 7.45
C ALA A 84 -7.31 10.32 7.31
N ARG A 85 -8.18 10.95 8.11
CA ARG A 85 -8.37 12.40 8.09
C ARG A 85 -7.12 13.14 8.56
N LEU A 86 -6.49 12.64 9.62
CA LEU A 86 -5.27 13.25 10.16
C LEU A 86 -4.13 13.23 9.14
N ARG A 87 -4.00 12.16 8.37
CA ARG A 87 -2.94 12.03 7.36
C ARG A 87 -3.04 13.08 6.25
N SER A 88 -4.22 13.61 5.99
CA SER A 88 -4.44 14.61 4.94
C SER A 88 -4.35 16.05 5.43
N MET A 89 -4.14 16.27 6.71
CA MET A 89 -4.12 17.61 7.30
C MET A 89 -2.75 18.26 7.22
N SER A 90 -2.75 19.60 7.13
CA SER A 90 -1.54 20.40 7.25
C SER A 90 -1.02 20.37 8.69
N ASP A 91 0.24 20.77 8.89
CA ASP A 91 0.81 20.87 10.24
C ASP A 91 0.05 21.85 11.11
N ASP A 92 -0.41 22.97 10.53
CA ASP A 92 -1.21 23.95 11.28
C ASP A 92 -2.52 23.34 11.77
N ASP A 93 -3.21 22.60 10.91
CA ASP A 93 -4.46 21.93 11.29
C ASP A 93 -4.20 20.85 12.33
N LEU A 94 -3.11 20.12 12.23
CA LEU A 94 -2.75 19.11 13.21
C LEU A 94 -2.47 19.73 14.58
N ARG A 95 -1.85 20.92 14.64
CA ARG A 95 -1.66 21.65 15.90
C ARG A 95 -2.98 22.00 16.55
N LYS A 96 -3.95 22.43 15.75
CA LYS A 96 -5.31 22.74 16.25
C LYS A 96 -5.99 21.49 16.80
N VAL A 97 -5.86 20.36 16.11
CA VAL A 97 -6.42 19.08 16.58
C VAL A 97 -5.78 18.68 17.90
N ASN A 98 -4.47 18.79 18.03
CA ASN A 98 -3.76 18.46 19.25
C ASN A 98 -4.19 19.37 20.42
N THR A 99 -4.40 20.65 20.16
CA THR A 99 -4.94 21.58 21.17
C THR A 99 -6.31 21.14 21.65
N PHE A 100 -7.18 20.73 20.72
CA PHE A 100 -8.52 20.24 21.05
C PHE A 100 -8.44 18.96 21.89
N ILE A 101 -7.57 18.03 21.53
CA ILE A 101 -7.38 16.79 22.27
C ILE A 101 -6.93 17.08 23.70
N ASP A 102 -6.02 18.03 23.89
CA ASP A 102 -5.50 18.42 25.20
C ASP A 102 -6.62 19.01 26.11
N MET A 103 -7.70 19.52 25.51
CA MET A 103 -8.84 20.09 26.22
C MET A 103 -9.84 19.02 26.69
N ILE A 104 -9.76 17.83 26.15
CA ILE A 104 -10.63 16.72 26.54
C ILE A 104 -10.05 16.03 27.75
#